data_0f120300a38df22f18890e41d0225d57
#
_entry.id   0f120300a38df22f18890e41d0225d57
#
_cell.length_a   1.000
_cell.length_b   1.000
_cell.length_c   1.000
_cell.angle_alpha   90.00
_cell.angle_beta   90.00
_cell.angle_gamma   90.00
#
_symmetry.space_group_name_H-M   'P 1'
#
loop_
_entity.id
_entity.type
_entity.pdbx_description
1 polymer ?
#
loop_
_entity_poly.entity_id
_entity_poly.type
_entity_poly.pdbx_seq_one_letter_code
_entity_poly.pdbx_strand_id
1 'polypeptide(L)'
;MQAVLSRLYLWTKGILSMLKLWKSRHLHTISWKSPKFYIGALAFFLVIGSVIVYFSGTASAAYIIVNGQKIGLVASVHKGQDIVGDILTKRGQPIGKVAKTHDLVEYETVRVKTVELLDSMSTANELQKVLTSYIDGYALEIAGTQVAILPTQDDVQSLLKTYQDFYTKPSDNNQVISVEFSESINMKPVEAQPDQVILLDQALKELKDGKKTITEYTAQKDDSWWLIARKNDMKTKEVLAGNPGMTEDSKIQLGQKIKIVTVSPYLTVMSKGILTKTETVAYDVVTTTDTGLAIGETVVKEQGRDGTKVVTYSYLQKNGQDISKQVIEEKIA
;
A
#
# COMPACT_ATOMS: atom_id res chain seq x y z
N MET A 1 21.76 -29.53 20.76
CA MET A 1 22.97 -30.35 21.07
C MET A 1 22.83 -31.07 22.40
N GLN A 2 22.43 -30.44 23.52
CA GLN A 2 22.27 -31.09 24.85
C GLN A 2 21.22 -32.23 24.86
N ALA A 3 20.09 -32.10 24.17
CA ALA A 3 19.04 -33.15 24.16
C ALA A 3 19.46 -34.44 23.42
N VAL A 4 20.34 -34.33 22.42
CA VAL A 4 20.86 -35.51 21.70
C VAL A 4 21.91 -36.22 22.52
N LEU A 5 22.77 -35.46 23.21
CA LEU A 5 23.77 -36.02 24.11
C LEU A 5 23.13 -36.71 25.32
N SER A 6 22.04 -36.19 25.88
CA SER A 6 21.30 -36.83 26.96
C SER A 6 20.61 -38.14 26.54
N ARG A 7 20.08 -38.22 25.34
CA ARG A 7 19.49 -39.44 24.76
C ARG A 7 20.57 -40.49 24.44
N LEU A 8 21.70 -40.08 23.89
CA LEU A 8 22.84 -40.98 23.69
C LEU A 8 23.38 -41.52 25.02
N TYR A 9 23.48 -40.67 26.05
CA TYR A 9 23.92 -41.06 27.37
C TYR A 9 22.96 -42.04 28.06
N LEU A 10 21.65 -41.84 27.92
CA LEU A 10 20.63 -42.77 28.44
C LEU A 10 20.64 -44.10 27.66
N TRP A 11 20.86 -44.06 26.35
CA TRP A 11 20.95 -45.28 25.52
C TRP A 11 22.24 -46.09 25.82
N THR A 12 23.39 -45.40 25.96
CA THR A 12 24.64 -46.03 26.37
C THR A 12 24.57 -46.64 27.79
N LYS A 13 23.87 -45.95 28.71
CA LYS A 13 23.61 -46.48 30.06
C LYS A 13 22.69 -47.71 30.02
N GLY A 14 21.67 -47.72 29.17
CA GLY A 14 20.78 -48.85 28.94
C GLY A 14 21.53 -50.06 28.38
N ILE A 15 22.39 -49.84 27.36
CA ILE A 15 23.23 -50.90 26.79
C ILE A 15 24.24 -51.42 27.82
N LEU A 16 24.89 -50.54 28.59
CA LEU A 16 25.82 -50.94 29.65
C LEU A 16 25.12 -51.75 30.76
N SER A 17 23.89 -51.41 31.10
CA SER A 17 23.11 -52.19 32.10
C SER A 17 22.66 -53.54 31.53
N MET A 18 22.27 -53.63 30.28
CA MET A 18 21.99 -54.92 29.58
C MET A 18 23.25 -55.77 29.46
N LEU A 19 24.37 -55.17 29.12
CA LEU A 19 25.67 -55.86 29.07
C LEU A 19 26.11 -56.38 30.45
N LYS A 20 25.86 -55.59 31.52
CA LYS A 20 26.11 -56.07 32.90
C LYS A 20 25.20 -57.21 33.30
N LEU A 21 23.92 -57.18 33.00
CA LEU A 21 22.96 -58.28 33.25
C LEU A 21 23.29 -59.49 32.40
N TRP A 22 23.70 -59.32 31.15
CA TRP A 22 24.13 -60.43 30.27
C TRP A 22 25.46 -61.01 30.74
N LYS A 23 26.37 -60.19 31.26
CA LYS A 23 27.64 -60.58 31.87
C LYS A 23 27.43 -61.52 33.06
N SER A 24 26.42 -61.28 33.89
CA SER A 24 26.15 -62.13 35.06
C SER A 24 25.53 -63.50 34.75
N ARG A 25 24.90 -63.68 33.59
CA ARG A 25 24.18 -64.92 33.22
C ARG A 25 24.90 -65.83 32.24
N HIS A 26 25.83 -65.35 31.41
CA HIS A 26 26.36 -66.14 30.28
C HIS A 26 27.88 -66.11 30.08
N LEU A 27 28.68 -65.37 30.87
CA LEU A 27 30.10 -65.22 30.62
C LEU A 27 30.98 -66.36 31.13
N HIS A 28 30.42 -67.36 31.79
CA HIS A 28 31.22 -68.54 32.18
C HIS A 28 31.46 -69.56 31.08
N THR A 29 30.86 -69.41 29.88
CA THR A 29 30.95 -70.37 28.79
C THR A 29 31.47 -69.82 27.45
N ILE A 30 31.85 -68.52 27.39
CA ILE A 30 32.38 -67.92 26.13
C ILE A 30 33.90 -68.09 26.12
N SER A 31 34.36 -69.08 25.40
CA SER A 31 35.78 -69.21 25.08
C SER A 31 36.16 -68.10 24.13
N TRP A 32 36.96 -67.13 24.61
CA TRP A 32 37.48 -66.01 23.83
C TRP A 32 38.36 -66.47 22.62
N LYS A 33 38.75 -67.73 22.60
CA LYS A 33 39.49 -68.37 21.51
C LYS A 33 38.60 -69.11 20.49
N SER A 34 37.29 -69.07 20.66
CA SER A 34 36.38 -69.73 19.70
C SER A 34 36.23 -68.97 18.43
N PRO A 35 36.23 -69.59 17.24
CA PRO A 35 36.01 -68.90 15.95
C PRO A 35 34.63 -68.21 15.88
N LYS A 36 33.62 -68.75 16.63
CA LYS A 36 32.28 -68.16 16.73
C LYS A 36 32.27 -66.79 17.37
N PHE A 37 33.18 -66.54 18.37
CA PHE A 37 33.32 -65.22 19.02
C PHE A 37 33.87 -64.19 18.02
N TYR A 38 34.88 -64.55 17.23
CA TYR A 38 35.46 -63.63 16.24
C TYR A 38 34.47 -63.33 15.09
N ILE A 39 33.70 -64.29 14.65
CA ILE A 39 32.63 -64.10 13.64
C ILE A 39 31.55 -63.15 14.20
N GLY A 40 31.11 -63.36 15.44
CA GLY A 40 30.13 -62.50 16.10
C GLY A 40 30.65 -61.06 16.30
N ALA A 41 31.92 -60.91 16.75
CA ALA A 41 32.56 -59.60 16.89
C ALA A 41 32.73 -58.90 15.52
N LEU A 42 33.15 -59.60 14.45
CA LEU A 42 33.26 -59.06 13.11
C LEU A 42 31.89 -58.56 12.61
N ALA A 43 30.84 -59.38 12.75
CA ALA A 43 29.48 -59.03 12.37
C ALA A 43 28.99 -57.79 13.11
N PHE A 44 29.27 -57.66 14.45
CA PHE A 44 28.94 -56.51 15.29
C PHE A 44 29.65 -55.24 14.79
N PHE A 45 30.97 -55.31 14.51
CA PHE A 45 31.70 -54.18 13.98
C PHE A 45 31.30 -53.77 12.58
N LEU A 46 30.90 -54.71 11.71
CA LEU A 46 30.32 -54.44 10.38
C LEU A 46 28.95 -53.71 10.51
N VAL A 47 28.10 -54.16 11.43
CA VAL A 47 26.83 -53.43 11.70
C VAL A 47 27.07 -52.05 12.24
N ILE A 48 27.95 -51.90 13.24
CA ILE A 48 28.30 -50.55 13.76
C ILE A 48 28.92 -49.69 12.67
N GLY A 49 29.87 -50.23 11.90
CA GLY A 49 30.49 -49.54 10.77
C GLY A 49 29.45 -49.07 9.74
N SER A 50 28.51 -49.95 9.34
CA SER A 50 27.46 -49.58 8.41
C SER A 50 26.52 -48.48 8.94
N VAL A 51 26.19 -48.54 10.25
CA VAL A 51 25.40 -47.51 10.92
C VAL A 51 26.15 -46.17 10.94
N ILE A 52 27.45 -46.19 11.28
CA ILE A 52 28.28 -44.97 11.25
C ILE A 52 28.34 -44.36 9.87
N VAL A 53 28.61 -45.20 8.84
CA VAL A 53 28.65 -44.73 7.43
C VAL A 53 27.29 -44.16 7.00
N TYR A 54 26.19 -44.82 7.36
CA TYR A 54 24.84 -44.33 7.07
C TYR A 54 24.58 -42.97 7.72
N PHE A 55 24.92 -42.82 9.01
CA PHE A 55 24.67 -41.56 9.73
C PHE A 55 25.65 -40.45 9.34
N SER A 56 26.88 -40.75 8.91
CA SER A 56 27.84 -39.75 8.43
C SER A 56 27.53 -39.25 7.01
N GLY A 57 26.93 -40.08 6.16
CA GLY A 57 26.58 -39.74 4.80
C GLY A 57 25.18 -39.13 4.62
N THR A 58 24.37 -39.08 5.70
CA THR A 58 23.00 -38.58 5.66
C THR A 58 22.76 -37.50 6.72
N ALA A 59 21.89 -36.54 6.40
CA ALA A 59 21.46 -35.49 7.32
C ALA A 59 19.93 -35.51 7.49
N SER A 60 19.45 -35.02 8.63
CA SER A 60 18.04 -34.74 8.84
C SER A 60 17.66 -33.49 8.04
N ALA A 61 16.55 -33.55 7.34
CA ALA A 61 16.01 -32.49 6.52
C ALA A 61 14.48 -32.45 6.67
N ALA A 62 13.83 -31.44 6.10
CA ALA A 62 12.40 -31.38 6.02
C ALA A 62 11.96 -30.91 4.62
N TYR A 63 10.94 -31.54 4.07
CA TYR A 63 10.21 -31.01 2.94
C TYR A 63 9.22 -29.96 3.41
N ILE A 64 9.13 -28.84 2.67
CA ILE A 64 8.04 -27.88 2.79
C ILE A 64 6.95 -28.31 1.83
N ILE A 65 5.73 -28.48 2.35
CA ILE A 65 4.55 -28.88 1.60
C ILE A 65 3.54 -27.75 1.71
N VAL A 66 3.08 -27.23 0.57
CA VAL A 66 2.07 -26.18 0.51
C VAL A 66 0.85 -26.75 -0.20
N ASN A 67 -0.30 -26.76 0.49
CA ASN A 67 -1.56 -27.30 -0.03
C ASN A 67 -1.42 -28.74 -0.59
N GLY A 68 -0.61 -29.57 0.08
CA GLY A 68 -0.34 -30.97 -0.32
C GLY A 68 0.75 -31.14 -1.40
N GLN A 69 1.28 -30.08 -1.97
CA GLN A 69 2.37 -30.11 -2.95
C GLN A 69 3.74 -29.95 -2.27
N LYS A 70 4.67 -30.86 -2.50
CA LYS A 70 6.07 -30.73 -2.05
C LYS A 70 6.78 -29.66 -2.88
N ILE A 71 7.22 -28.59 -2.22
CA ILE A 71 7.86 -27.43 -2.87
C ILE A 71 9.39 -27.59 -2.89
N GLY A 72 9.97 -27.97 -1.77
CA GLY A 72 11.43 -28.12 -1.69
C GLY A 72 11.91 -28.66 -0.36
N LEU A 73 13.22 -28.89 -0.29
CA LEU A 73 13.91 -29.48 0.85
C LEU A 73 14.66 -28.40 1.61
N VAL A 74 14.62 -28.43 2.93
CA VAL A 74 15.33 -27.54 3.84
C VAL A 74 16.04 -28.31 4.94
N ALA A 75 17.04 -27.71 5.58
CA ALA A 75 17.88 -28.37 6.58
C ALA A 75 17.11 -28.77 7.85
N SER A 76 15.99 -28.12 8.15
CA SER A 76 15.14 -28.45 9.31
C SER A 76 13.78 -27.81 9.17
N VAL A 77 12.80 -28.31 9.95
CA VAL A 77 11.47 -27.68 10.07
C VAL A 77 11.58 -26.20 10.47
N HIS A 78 12.44 -25.89 11.45
CA HIS A 78 12.64 -24.49 11.89
C HIS A 78 13.12 -23.59 10.74
N LYS A 79 14.11 -24.08 9.95
CA LYS A 79 14.58 -23.33 8.78
C LYS A 79 13.48 -23.13 7.73
N GLY A 80 12.59 -24.11 7.55
CA GLY A 80 11.42 -23.97 6.68
C GLY A 80 10.45 -22.90 7.19
N GLN A 81 10.18 -22.89 8.49
CA GLN A 81 9.34 -21.88 9.14
C GLN A 81 9.94 -20.47 8.99
N ASP A 82 11.26 -20.33 9.20
CA ASP A 82 11.97 -19.06 9.00
C ASP A 82 11.79 -18.54 7.57
N ILE A 83 11.97 -19.40 6.55
CA ILE A 83 11.82 -19.02 5.14
C ILE A 83 10.39 -18.54 4.84
N VAL A 84 9.37 -19.26 5.32
CA VAL A 84 7.97 -18.85 5.15
C VAL A 84 7.71 -17.50 5.84
N GLY A 85 8.17 -17.36 7.09
CA GLY A 85 8.05 -16.12 7.86
C GLY A 85 8.74 -14.94 7.19
N ASP A 86 9.95 -15.14 6.67
CA ASP A 86 10.69 -14.12 5.93
C ASP A 86 9.97 -13.67 4.65
N ILE A 87 9.37 -14.61 3.90
CA ILE A 87 8.59 -14.30 2.69
C ILE A 87 7.37 -13.44 3.06
N LEU A 88 6.61 -13.84 4.08
CA LEU A 88 5.41 -13.11 4.52
C LEU A 88 5.77 -11.73 5.08
N THR A 89 6.87 -11.65 5.84
CA THR A 89 7.39 -10.38 6.36
C THR A 89 7.79 -9.43 5.24
N LYS A 90 8.57 -9.92 4.27
CA LYS A 90 9.01 -9.11 3.12
C LYS A 90 7.84 -8.61 2.28
N ARG A 91 6.79 -9.41 2.08
CA ARG A 91 5.60 -9.00 1.32
C ARG A 91 4.80 -7.91 2.02
N GLY A 92 4.76 -7.90 3.34
CA GLY A 92 4.05 -6.89 4.12
C GLY A 92 4.90 -5.66 4.48
N GLN A 93 6.23 -5.74 4.34
CA GLN A 93 7.17 -4.69 4.72
C GLN A 93 6.86 -3.31 4.11
N PRO A 94 6.49 -3.17 2.80
CA PRO A 94 6.19 -1.87 2.20
C PRO A 94 5.08 -1.09 2.90
N ILE A 95 4.16 -1.80 3.55
CA ILE A 95 3.02 -1.21 4.27
C ILE A 95 3.14 -1.34 5.80
N GLY A 96 4.32 -1.74 6.31
CA GLY A 96 4.60 -1.83 7.74
C GLY A 96 3.85 -2.96 8.47
N LYS A 97 3.38 -4.00 7.76
CA LYS A 97 2.68 -5.16 8.31
C LYS A 97 3.40 -6.46 7.98
N VAL A 98 3.01 -7.54 8.65
CA VAL A 98 3.38 -8.90 8.27
C VAL A 98 2.20 -9.50 7.51
N ALA A 99 2.45 -10.00 6.30
CA ALA A 99 1.42 -10.67 5.53
C ALA A 99 1.04 -12.01 6.17
N LYS A 100 -0.17 -12.47 5.93
CA LYS A 100 -0.71 -13.76 6.36
C LYS A 100 -0.93 -14.65 5.15
N THR A 101 -1.15 -15.93 5.38
CA THR A 101 -1.53 -16.88 4.32
C THR A 101 -2.66 -17.79 4.79
N HIS A 102 -3.51 -18.17 3.86
CA HIS A 102 -4.49 -19.24 4.04
C HIS A 102 -3.97 -20.61 3.57
N ASP A 103 -2.79 -20.62 2.93
CA ASP A 103 -2.20 -21.87 2.46
C ASP A 103 -1.85 -22.78 3.64
N LEU A 104 -2.18 -24.04 3.52
CA LEU A 104 -1.78 -25.07 4.48
C LEU A 104 -0.30 -25.38 4.26
N VAL A 105 0.55 -24.93 5.19
CA VAL A 105 1.99 -25.19 5.14
C VAL A 105 2.34 -26.29 6.13
N GLU A 106 2.79 -27.42 5.62
CA GLU A 106 3.17 -28.62 6.38
C GLU A 106 4.66 -28.91 6.19
N TYR A 107 5.24 -29.63 7.17
CA TYR A 107 6.65 -29.98 7.17
C TYR A 107 6.82 -31.48 7.42
N GLU A 108 7.34 -32.20 6.42
CA GLU A 108 7.64 -33.64 6.51
C GLU A 108 9.12 -33.86 6.80
N THR A 109 9.46 -34.38 7.99
CA THR A 109 10.87 -34.67 8.34
C THR A 109 11.33 -35.91 7.61
N VAL A 110 12.47 -35.80 6.94
CA VAL A 110 13.08 -36.88 6.16
C VAL A 110 14.57 -36.96 6.46
N ARG A 111 15.17 -38.08 6.05
CA ARG A 111 16.62 -38.24 6.08
C ARG A 111 17.13 -38.37 4.65
N VAL A 112 18.03 -37.49 4.27
CA VAL A 112 18.53 -37.38 2.88
C VAL A 112 20.07 -37.37 2.85
N LYS A 113 20.66 -37.58 1.69
CA LYS A 113 22.10 -37.43 1.52
C LYS A 113 22.50 -35.96 1.73
N THR A 114 23.64 -35.74 2.37
CA THR A 114 24.10 -34.37 2.72
C THR A 114 24.20 -33.45 1.49
N VAL A 115 24.52 -34.01 0.32
CA VAL A 115 24.60 -33.27 -0.98
C VAL A 115 23.25 -32.69 -1.42
N GLU A 116 22.13 -33.31 -1.05
CA GLU A 116 20.78 -32.87 -1.44
C GLU A 116 20.33 -31.62 -0.67
N LEU A 117 21.04 -31.23 0.40
CA LEU A 117 20.71 -30.05 1.22
C LEU A 117 21.29 -28.73 0.71
N LEU A 118 22.05 -28.75 -0.40
CA LEU A 118 22.82 -27.57 -0.84
C LEU A 118 21.98 -26.46 -1.49
N ASP A 119 20.67 -26.67 -1.73
CA ASP A 119 19.86 -25.70 -2.47
C ASP A 119 18.64 -25.17 -1.73
N SER A 120 18.86 -24.61 -0.53
CA SER A 120 17.80 -23.90 0.22
C SER A 120 17.35 -22.60 -0.47
N MET A 121 18.16 -22.04 -1.36
CA MET A 121 17.86 -20.81 -2.09
C MET A 121 16.85 -21.08 -3.21
N SER A 122 16.95 -22.22 -3.89
CA SER A 122 15.95 -22.68 -4.87
C SER A 122 14.60 -22.92 -4.22
N THR A 123 14.58 -23.58 -3.05
CA THR A 123 13.35 -23.82 -2.28
C THR A 123 12.64 -22.49 -1.91
N ALA A 124 13.38 -21.48 -1.47
CA ALA A 124 12.81 -20.17 -1.15
C ALA A 124 12.20 -19.48 -2.37
N ASN A 125 12.87 -19.56 -3.53
CA ASN A 125 12.38 -19.00 -4.79
C ASN A 125 11.09 -19.70 -5.28
N GLU A 126 11.06 -21.02 -5.22
CA GLU A 126 9.84 -21.77 -5.59
C GLU A 126 8.70 -21.49 -4.61
N LEU A 127 8.99 -21.41 -3.32
CA LEU A 127 8.01 -21.07 -2.30
C LEU A 127 7.41 -19.67 -2.52
N GLN A 128 8.23 -18.68 -2.94
CA GLN A 128 7.74 -17.34 -3.28
C GLN A 128 6.71 -17.32 -4.41
N LYS A 129 6.80 -18.26 -5.37
CA LYS A 129 5.87 -18.34 -6.50
C LYS A 129 4.55 -18.99 -6.12
N VAL A 130 4.57 -19.98 -5.22
CA VAL A 130 3.42 -20.82 -4.88
C VAL A 130 2.65 -20.27 -3.67
N LEU A 131 3.35 -19.74 -2.67
CA LEU A 131 2.74 -19.23 -1.43
C LEU A 131 1.88 -18.01 -1.74
N THR A 132 0.57 -18.09 -1.44
CA THR A 132 -0.32 -16.94 -1.49
C THR A 132 -0.19 -16.10 -0.22
N SER A 133 -0.57 -14.84 -0.28
CA SER A 133 -0.54 -13.99 0.91
C SER A 133 -1.58 -12.89 0.86
N TYR A 134 -2.07 -12.51 2.02
CA TYR A 134 -3.00 -11.41 2.21
C TYR A 134 -2.62 -10.56 3.42
N ILE A 135 -3.21 -9.38 3.48
CA ILE A 135 -3.11 -8.46 4.59
C ILE A 135 -4.50 -8.02 4.97
N ASP A 136 -4.76 -7.96 6.27
CA ASP A 136 -5.98 -7.33 6.77
C ASP A 136 -5.86 -5.81 6.56
N GLY A 137 -6.74 -5.26 5.76
CA GLY A 137 -6.84 -3.84 5.46
C GLY A 137 -8.26 -3.33 5.59
N TYR A 138 -8.45 -2.07 5.26
CA TYR A 138 -9.75 -1.41 5.20
C TYR A 138 -9.96 -0.81 3.82
N ALA A 139 -10.99 -1.29 3.13
CA ALA A 139 -11.43 -0.74 1.86
C ALA A 139 -12.20 0.57 2.10
N LEU A 140 -11.81 1.61 1.39
CA LEU A 140 -12.56 2.85 1.25
C LEU A 140 -13.47 2.74 0.01
N GLU A 141 -14.77 2.74 0.25
CA GLU A 141 -15.78 2.79 -0.81
C GLU A 141 -16.40 4.19 -0.88
N ILE A 142 -16.47 4.75 -2.06
CA ILE A 142 -17.08 6.05 -2.36
C ILE A 142 -18.17 5.83 -3.39
N ALA A 143 -19.40 6.22 -3.06
CA ALA A 143 -20.58 6.00 -3.89
C ALA A 143 -20.70 4.54 -4.39
N GLY A 144 -20.40 3.57 -3.51
CA GLY A 144 -20.45 2.13 -3.79
C GLY A 144 -19.29 1.58 -4.61
N THR A 145 -18.30 2.40 -4.96
CA THR A 145 -17.08 1.96 -5.68
C THR A 145 -15.90 1.92 -4.71
N GLN A 146 -15.18 0.79 -4.65
CA GLN A 146 -13.93 0.69 -3.91
C GLN A 146 -12.86 1.52 -4.61
N VAL A 147 -12.28 2.48 -3.88
CA VAL A 147 -11.29 3.43 -4.41
C VAL A 147 -9.89 3.09 -3.91
N ALA A 148 -9.75 2.71 -2.65
CA ALA A 148 -8.46 2.39 -2.05
C ALA A 148 -8.62 1.33 -0.96
N ILE A 149 -7.53 0.61 -0.66
CA ILE A 149 -7.41 -0.23 0.52
C ILE A 149 -6.22 0.27 1.33
N LEU A 150 -6.46 0.63 2.59
CA LEU A 150 -5.44 1.15 3.50
C LEU A 150 -5.14 0.14 4.62
N PRO A 151 -3.99 0.25 5.28
CA PRO A 151 -3.59 -0.70 6.32
C PRO A 151 -4.52 -0.73 7.52
N THR A 152 -5.05 0.41 7.95
CA THR A 152 -5.91 0.52 9.16
C THR A 152 -7.13 1.39 8.92
N GLN A 153 -8.13 1.27 9.80
CA GLN A 153 -9.30 2.17 9.79
C GLN A 153 -8.90 3.61 10.09
N ASP A 154 -7.93 3.81 10.97
CA ASP A 154 -7.41 5.14 11.33
C ASP A 154 -6.72 5.82 10.14
N ASP A 155 -6.04 5.04 9.29
CA ASP A 155 -5.47 5.56 8.03
C ASP A 155 -6.57 6.06 7.09
N VAL A 156 -7.70 5.34 6.98
CA VAL A 156 -8.85 5.78 6.16
C VAL A 156 -9.44 7.08 6.72
N GLN A 157 -9.62 7.17 8.05
CA GLN A 157 -10.15 8.39 8.68
C GLN A 157 -9.18 9.57 8.50
N SER A 158 -7.88 9.32 8.67
CA SER A 158 -6.84 10.33 8.47
C SER A 158 -6.77 10.80 7.02
N LEU A 159 -6.94 9.89 6.05
CA LEU A 159 -7.04 10.20 4.63
C LEU A 159 -8.19 11.15 4.35
N LEU A 160 -9.39 10.80 4.83
CA LEU A 160 -10.60 11.60 4.63
C LEU A 160 -10.48 12.99 5.26
N LYS A 161 -9.95 13.05 6.49
CA LYS A 161 -9.67 14.31 7.17
C LYS A 161 -8.66 15.16 6.41
N THR A 162 -7.54 14.59 6.00
CA THR A 162 -6.50 15.30 5.25
C THR A 162 -7.03 15.81 3.90
N TYR A 163 -7.92 15.05 3.26
CA TYR A 163 -8.57 15.47 2.02
C TYR A 163 -9.54 16.63 2.26
N GLN A 164 -10.31 16.65 3.36
CA GLN A 164 -11.14 17.79 3.75
C GLN A 164 -10.29 19.02 4.04
N ASP A 165 -9.21 18.86 4.85
CA ASP A 165 -8.32 19.96 5.25
C ASP A 165 -7.60 20.58 4.04
N PHE A 166 -7.42 19.83 2.95
CA PHE A 166 -6.87 20.37 1.70
C PHE A 166 -7.78 21.42 1.06
N TYR A 167 -9.10 21.26 1.15
CA TYR A 167 -10.08 22.19 0.56
C TYR A 167 -10.60 23.21 1.57
N THR A 168 -10.48 22.94 2.86
CA THR A 168 -10.92 23.85 3.93
C THR A 168 -9.70 24.44 4.63
N LYS A 169 -9.55 25.76 4.58
CA LYS A 169 -8.42 26.45 5.18
C LYS A 169 -8.91 27.37 6.29
N PRO A 170 -9.11 26.87 7.52
CA PRO A 170 -9.47 27.72 8.64
C PRO A 170 -8.31 28.71 8.92
N SER A 171 -8.66 29.92 9.26
CA SER A 171 -7.75 30.98 9.68
C SER A 171 -8.47 31.93 10.62
N ASP A 172 -7.77 32.87 11.23
CA ASP A 172 -8.38 33.87 12.13
C ASP A 172 -9.55 34.64 11.48
N ASN A 173 -9.51 34.78 10.15
CA ASN A 173 -10.50 35.46 9.36
C ASN A 173 -11.50 34.51 8.67
N ASN A 174 -11.34 33.20 8.81
CA ASN A 174 -12.18 32.19 8.17
C ASN A 174 -12.59 31.12 9.19
N GLN A 175 -13.81 31.24 9.71
CA GLN A 175 -14.41 30.25 10.60
C GLN A 175 -15.20 29.24 9.79
N VAL A 176 -14.69 28.01 9.69
CA VAL A 176 -15.41 26.89 9.09
C VAL A 176 -16.43 26.35 10.08
N ILE A 177 -17.71 26.32 9.68
CA ILE A 177 -18.82 25.86 10.53
C ILE A 177 -19.13 24.37 10.31
N SER A 178 -19.17 23.92 9.06
CA SER A 178 -19.36 22.51 8.73
C SER A 178 -18.56 22.11 7.49
N VAL A 179 -18.12 20.84 7.49
CA VAL A 179 -17.48 20.19 6.36
C VAL A 179 -18.09 18.82 6.18
N GLU A 180 -18.58 18.56 4.99
CA GLU A 180 -19.27 17.30 4.66
C GLU A 180 -18.81 16.82 3.29
N PHE A 181 -18.92 15.51 3.04
CA PHE A 181 -18.78 14.95 1.70
C PHE A 181 -20.17 14.82 1.05
N SER A 182 -20.25 15.10 -0.24
CA SER A 182 -21.51 14.92 -0.99
C SER A 182 -21.81 13.46 -1.28
N GLU A 183 -20.74 12.64 -1.44
CA GLU A 183 -20.85 11.23 -1.74
C GLU A 183 -20.94 10.40 -0.46
N SER A 184 -21.66 9.27 -0.54
CA SER A 184 -21.68 8.28 0.53
C SER A 184 -20.31 7.61 0.67
N ILE A 185 -19.83 7.52 1.90
CA ILE A 185 -18.54 6.90 2.24
C ILE A 185 -18.81 5.68 3.09
N ASN A 186 -18.17 4.56 2.75
CA ASN A 186 -18.22 3.35 3.52
C ASN A 186 -16.81 2.82 3.74
N MET A 187 -16.56 2.24 4.93
CA MET A 187 -15.30 1.62 5.30
C MET A 187 -15.57 0.18 5.70
N LYS A 188 -14.90 -0.77 5.03
CA LYS A 188 -15.08 -2.21 5.30
C LYS A 188 -13.74 -2.87 5.58
N PRO A 189 -13.65 -3.73 6.61
CA PRO A 189 -12.49 -4.60 6.75
C PRO A 189 -12.45 -5.59 5.57
N VAL A 190 -11.27 -5.77 4.99
CA VAL A 190 -11.06 -6.66 3.85
C VAL A 190 -9.71 -7.36 3.96
N GLU A 191 -9.63 -8.58 3.44
CA GLU A 191 -8.36 -9.22 3.14
C GLU A 191 -7.97 -8.86 1.71
N ALA A 192 -6.78 -8.35 1.52
CA ALA A 192 -6.29 -7.93 0.21
C ALA A 192 -4.86 -8.43 -0.04
N GLN A 193 -4.49 -8.56 -1.29
CA GLN A 193 -3.10 -8.85 -1.62
C GLN A 193 -2.21 -7.67 -1.19
N PRO A 194 -0.95 -7.93 -0.75
CA PRO A 194 -0.08 -6.87 -0.23
C PRO A 194 0.15 -5.70 -1.19
N ASP A 195 0.15 -5.94 -2.48
CA ASP A 195 0.30 -4.95 -3.55
C ASP A 195 -0.95 -4.11 -3.82
N GLN A 196 -2.10 -4.54 -3.33
CA GLN A 196 -3.37 -3.79 -3.42
C GLN A 196 -3.56 -2.82 -2.25
N VAL A 197 -2.80 -2.99 -1.16
CA VAL A 197 -2.87 -2.12 0.01
C VAL A 197 -1.87 -0.98 -0.16
N ILE A 198 -2.37 0.25 -0.11
CA ILE A 198 -1.56 1.46 -0.34
C ILE A 198 -1.46 2.30 0.93
N LEU A 199 -0.39 3.08 1.05
CA LEU A 199 -0.18 4.00 2.16
C LEU A 199 -1.01 5.28 1.98
N LEU A 200 -1.22 6.00 3.09
CA LEU A 200 -2.03 7.22 3.15
C LEU A 200 -1.63 8.25 2.09
N ASP A 201 -0.35 8.51 1.91
CA ASP A 201 0.13 9.52 0.96
C ASP A 201 -0.19 9.15 -0.50
N GLN A 202 -0.08 7.86 -0.84
CA GLN A 202 -0.46 7.36 -2.16
C GLN A 202 -1.96 7.46 -2.37
N ALA A 203 -2.77 7.04 -1.38
CA ALA A 203 -4.22 7.14 -1.44
C ALA A 203 -4.69 8.60 -1.55
N LEU A 204 -4.05 9.52 -0.80
CA LEU A 204 -4.33 10.95 -0.90
C LEU A 204 -4.03 11.51 -2.29
N LYS A 205 -2.93 11.08 -2.88
CA LYS A 205 -2.58 11.47 -4.26
C LYS A 205 -3.62 10.95 -5.25
N GLU A 206 -4.02 9.68 -5.15
CA GLU A 206 -5.03 9.08 -6.02
C GLU A 206 -6.39 9.79 -5.90
N LEU A 207 -6.83 10.16 -4.68
CA LEU A 207 -8.04 10.95 -4.47
C LEU A 207 -7.96 12.34 -5.11
N LYS A 208 -6.79 13.01 -5.01
CA LYS A 208 -6.57 14.34 -5.60
C LYS A 208 -6.47 14.29 -7.12
N ASP A 209 -5.83 13.25 -7.67
CA ASP A 209 -5.71 13.04 -9.11
C ASP A 209 -7.07 12.77 -9.75
N GLY A 210 -8.04 12.26 -8.97
CA GLY A 210 -9.41 12.00 -9.39
C GLY A 210 -9.57 10.82 -10.34
N LYS A 211 -10.83 10.53 -10.67
CA LYS A 211 -11.23 9.46 -11.59
C LYS A 211 -11.06 9.92 -13.04
N LYS A 212 -10.16 9.28 -13.77
CA LYS A 212 -9.99 9.52 -15.22
C LYS A 212 -11.01 8.70 -16.00
N THR A 213 -11.77 9.37 -16.84
CA THR A 213 -12.66 8.75 -17.82
C THR A 213 -12.14 9.07 -19.21
N ILE A 214 -11.94 8.05 -20.04
CA ILE A 214 -11.47 8.20 -21.40
C ILE A 214 -12.65 7.93 -22.34
N THR A 215 -12.99 8.93 -23.16
CA THR A 215 -13.96 8.80 -24.23
C THR A 215 -13.27 9.10 -25.57
N GLU A 216 -13.83 8.60 -26.67
CA GLU A 216 -13.33 8.87 -28.00
C GLU A 216 -14.24 9.89 -28.70
N TYR A 217 -13.65 10.96 -29.18
CA TYR A 217 -14.29 11.91 -30.06
C TYR A 217 -13.88 11.61 -31.51
N THR A 218 -14.84 11.51 -32.42
CA THR A 218 -14.57 11.35 -33.84
C THR A 218 -14.55 12.73 -34.50
N ALA A 219 -13.38 13.13 -35.00
CA ALA A 219 -13.17 14.43 -35.61
C ALA A 219 -14.08 14.68 -36.82
N GLN A 220 -14.70 15.83 -36.84
CA GLN A 220 -15.61 16.30 -37.89
C GLN A 220 -14.88 17.26 -38.83
N LYS A 221 -15.54 17.59 -39.94
CA LYS A 221 -15.03 18.61 -40.86
C LYS A 221 -14.84 19.94 -40.11
N ASP A 222 -13.73 20.61 -40.38
CA ASP A 222 -13.36 21.93 -39.84
C ASP A 222 -13.07 21.91 -38.32
N ASP A 223 -12.89 20.73 -37.71
CA ASP A 223 -12.44 20.61 -36.30
C ASP A 223 -10.97 21.06 -36.15
N SER A 224 -10.71 21.74 -35.06
CA SER A 224 -9.38 22.06 -34.56
C SER A 224 -9.25 21.61 -33.10
N TRP A 225 -8.03 21.49 -32.61
CA TRP A 225 -7.78 21.14 -31.18
C TRP A 225 -8.51 22.06 -30.21
N TRP A 226 -8.55 23.38 -30.56
CA TRP A 226 -9.29 24.36 -29.78
C TRP A 226 -10.80 24.11 -29.80
N LEU A 227 -11.36 23.86 -31.01
CA LEU A 227 -12.81 23.64 -31.15
C LEU A 227 -13.27 22.35 -30.46
N ILE A 228 -12.48 21.28 -30.59
CA ILE A 228 -12.74 20.00 -29.89
C ILE A 228 -12.70 20.19 -28.38
N ALA A 229 -11.71 20.93 -27.87
CA ALA A 229 -11.62 21.25 -26.46
C ALA A 229 -12.88 22.02 -26.00
N ARG A 230 -13.29 23.04 -26.71
CA ARG A 230 -14.51 23.82 -26.40
C ARG A 230 -15.78 22.99 -26.42
N LYS A 231 -15.93 22.07 -27.40
CA LYS A 231 -17.09 21.15 -27.47
C LYS A 231 -17.17 20.20 -26.29
N ASN A 232 -16.07 19.99 -25.59
CA ASN A 232 -15.96 19.08 -24.42
C ASN A 232 -15.73 19.82 -23.09
N ASP A 233 -15.95 21.16 -23.06
CA ASP A 233 -15.73 22.02 -21.89
C ASP A 233 -14.31 21.90 -21.28
N MET A 234 -13.31 21.73 -22.14
CA MET A 234 -11.91 21.53 -21.80
C MET A 234 -11.03 22.65 -22.36
N LYS A 235 -9.80 22.73 -21.82
CA LYS A 235 -8.73 23.54 -22.43
C LYS A 235 -8.00 22.70 -23.49
N THR A 236 -7.48 23.36 -24.52
CA THR A 236 -6.74 22.71 -25.62
C THR A 236 -5.61 21.81 -25.08
N LYS A 237 -4.84 22.32 -24.11
CA LYS A 237 -3.76 21.56 -23.45
C LYS A 237 -4.22 20.26 -22.79
N GLU A 238 -5.46 20.20 -22.30
CA GLU A 238 -6.01 19.02 -21.63
C GLU A 238 -6.37 17.94 -22.66
N VAL A 239 -6.91 18.34 -23.81
CA VAL A 239 -7.16 17.42 -24.93
C VAL A 239 -5.84 16.90 -25.50
N LEU A 240 -4.84 17.76 -25.68
CA LEU A 240 -3.51 17.36 -26.15
C LEU A 240 -2.81 16.41 -25.18
N ALA A 241 -2.97 16.61 -23.86
CA ALA A 241 -2.41 15.69 -22.85
C ALA A 241 -2.96 14.25 -22.99
N GLY A 242 -4.21 14.10 -23.44
CA GLY A 242 -4.80 12.79 -23.74
C GLY A 242 -4.32 12.17 -25.06
N ASN A 243 -3.63 12.94 -25.92
CA ASN A 243 -3.20 12.56 -27.27
C ASN A 243 -1.68 12.80 -27.45
N PRO A 244 -0.82 12.00 -26.81
CA PRO A 244 0.63 12.20 -26.85
C PRO A 244 1.17 12.23 -28.29
N GLY A 245 2.10 13.16 -28.56
CA GLY A 245 2.69 13.36 -29.89
C GLY A 245 1.93 14.36 -30.77
N MET A 246 0.78 14.87 -30.31
CA MET A 246 0.05 15.96 -31.00
C MET A 246 0.38 17.32 -30.35
N THR A 247 0.37 18.35 -31.19
CA THR A 247 0.54 19.75 -30.79
C THR A 247 -0.66 20.56 -31.27
N GLU A 248 -0.79 21.81 -30.86
CA GLU A 248 -1.87 22.70 -31.34
C GLU A 248 -1.85 22.90 -32.86
N ASP A 249 -0.65 22.81 -33.46
CA ASP A 249 -0.48 22.94 -34.95
C ASP A 249 -0.66 21.62 -35.70
N SER A 250 -0.81 20.49 -35.00
CA SER A 250 -1.03 19.19 -35.65
C SER A 250 -2.34 19.17 -36.38
N LYS A 251 -2.30 18.80 -37.67
CA LYS A 251 -3.51 18.69 -38.51
C LYS A 251 -4.37 17.52 -38.04
N ILE A 252 -5.66 17.79 -37.92
CA ILE A 252 -6.68 16.78 -37.61
C ILE A 252 -7.30 16.30 -38.92
N GLN A 253 -7.42 14.98 -39.09
CA GLN A 253 -8.07 14.38 -40.26
C GLN A 253 -9.54 14.10 -39.93
N LEU A 254 -10.41 14.25 -40.94
CA LEU A 254 -11.82 13.87 -40.85
C LEU A 254 -11.93 12.38 -40.42
N GLY A 255 -12.72 12.10 -39.41
CA GLY A 255 -12.88 10.74 -38.88
C GLY A 255 -11.77 10.28 -37.93
N GLN A 256 -10.73 11.08 -37.67
CA GLN A 256 -9.69 10.76 -36.71
C GLN A 256 -10.26 10.59 -35.30
N LYS A 257 -9.85 9.51 -34.62
CA LYS A 257 -10.23 9.26 -33.23
C LYS A 257 -9.33 10.06 -32.29
N ILE A 258 -9.93 10.90 -31.47
CA ILE A 258 -9.26 11.77 -30.50
C ILE A 258 -9.70 11.33 -29.11
N LYS A 259 -8.75 11.05 -28.24
CA LYS A 259 -9.01 10.69 -26.86
C LYS A 259 -9.34 11.93 -26.04
N ILE A 260 -10.50 11.93 -25.42
CA ILE A 260 -10.94 12.94 -24.48
C ILE A 260 -10.79 12.33 -23.09
N VAL A 261 -9.87 12.86 -22.30
CA VAL A 261 -9.60 12.41 -20.92
C VAL A 261 -10.20 13.43 -19.97
N THR A 262 -11.34 13.08 -19.38
CA THR A 262 -11.96 13.91 -18.34
C THR A 262 -11.54 13.41 -16.97
N VAL A 263 -11.33 14.33 -16.04
CA VAL A 263 -11.02 14.02 -14.64
C VAL A 263 -12.17 14.52 -13.78
N SER A 264 -12.75 13.63 -13.00
CA SER A 264 -13.76 13.96 -12.01
C SER A 264 -13.25 13.61 -10.60
N PRO A 265 -13.53 14.42 -9.58
CA PRO A 265 -13.14 14.08 -8.23
C PRO A 265 -13.87 12.81 -7.77
N TYR A 266 -13.20 11.98 -6.96
CA TYR A 266 -13.86 10.87 -6.27
C TYR A 266 -14.77 11.36 -5.16
N LEU A 267 -14.36 12.44 -4.48
CA LEU A 267 -15.06 13.05 -3.36
C LEU A 267 -15.26 14.54 -3.59
N THR A 268 -16.43 15.02 -3.24
CA THR A 268 -16.76 16.44 -3.23
C THR A 268 -16.86 16.93 -1.80
N VAL A 269 -15.99 17.86 -1.41
CA VAL A 269 -16.02 18.51 -0.11
C VAL A 269 -16.92 19.72 -0.18
N MET A 270 -17.99 19.69 0.60
CA MET A 270 -18.90 20.81 0.82
C MET A 270 -18.54 21.46 2.14
N SER A 271 -18.21 22.75 2.14
CA SER A 271 -17.92 23.51 3.35
C SER A 271 -18.78 24.76 3.48
N LYS A 272 -19.23 25.03 4.70
CA LYS A 272 -19.95 26.25 5.07
C LYS A 272 -19.12 26.99 6.13
N GLY A 273 -19.13 28.30 6.07
CA GLY A 273 -18.40 29.08 7.05
C GLY A 273 -18.67 30.59 6.98
N ILE A 274 -17.96 31.31 7.80
CA ILE A 274 -17.96 32.76 7.89
C ILE A 274 -16.56 33.26 7.57
N LEU A 275 -16.47 34.19 6.62
CA LEU A 275 -15.21 34.80 6.18
C LEU A 275 -15.26 36.30 6.38
N THR A 276 -14.34 36.83 7.18
CA THR A 276 -14.19 38.28 7.37
C THR A 276 -13.06 38.80 6.50
N LYS A 277 -13.32 39.82 5.70
CA LYS A 277 -12.32 40.50 4.85
C LYS A 277 -12.35 42.01 5.06
N THR A 278 -11.17 42.61 5.04
CA THR A 278 -11.02 44.06 4.88
C THR A 278 -11.03 44.38 3.38
N GLU A 279 -11.91 45.26 2.97
CA GLU A 279 -12.05 45.70 1.58
C GLU A 279 -11.79 47.22 1.50
N THR A 280 -11.22 47.65 0.38
CA THR A 280 -11.03 49.06 0.12
C THR A 280 -12.33 49.66 -0.37
N VAL A 281 -12.66 50.85 0.14
CA VAL A 281 -13.76 51.69 -0.32
C VAL A 281 -13.16 52.89 -1.03
N ALA A 282 -13.41 53.00 -2.32
CA ALA A 282 -12.94 54.16 -3.07
C ALA A 282 -13.55 55.43 -2.52
N TYR A 283 -12.78 56.50 -2.51
CA TYR A 283 -13.29 57.79 -2.14
C TYR A 283 -14.25 58.37 -3.19
N ASP A 284 -15.23 59.13 -2.72
CA ASP A 284 -16.15 59.82 -3.62
C ASP A 284 -15.51 61.10 -4.17
N VAL A 285 -15.73 61.36 -5.46
CA VAL A 285 -15.29 62.59 -6.13
C VAL A 285 -16.45 63.59 -6.14
N VAL A 286 -16.26 64.67 -5.38
CA VAL A 286 -17.20 65.81 -5.43
C VAL A 286 -16.68 66.88 -6.38
N THR A 287 -17.40 67.15 -7.40
CA THR A 287 -17.05 68.18 -8.39
C THR A 287 -17.85 69.44 -8.11
N THR A 288 -17.16 70.57 -7.98
CA THR A 288 -17.74 71.89 -7.81
C THR A 288 -17.36 72.81 -8.95
N THR A 289 -18.25 73.68 -9.40
CA THR A 289 -17.98 74.65 -10.46
C THR A 289 -17.12 75.79 -9.89
N ASP A 290 -16.05 76.11 -10.58
CA ASP A 290 -15.18 77.28 -10.25
C ASP A 290 -15.16 78.23 -11.47
N THR A 291 -15.67 79.44 -11.26
CA THR A 291 -15.79 80.47 -12.35
C THR A 291 -14.41 81.05 -12.74
N GLY A 292 -13.34 80.73 -12.04
CA GLY A 292 -11.97 81.14 -12.36
C GLY A 292 -11.25 80.22 -13.31
N LEU A 293 -11.85 79.03 -13.70
CA LEU A 293 -11.25 78.08 -14.61
C LEU A 293 -11.90 78.15 -16.02
N ALA A 294 -11.10 77.87 -17.03
CA ALA A 294 -11.61 77.79 -18.38
C ALA A 294 -12.59 76.58 -18.56
N ILE A 295 -13.52 76.67 -19.50
CA ILE A 295 -14.51 75.59 -19.76
C ILE A 295 -13.76 74.29 -20.11
N GLY A 296 -14.00 73.22 -19.36
CA GLY A 296 -13.37 71.92 -19.50
C GLY A 296 -12.05 71.73 -18.72
N GLU A 297 -11.57 72.74 -18.05
CA GLU A 297 -10.41 72.65 -17.18
C GLU A 297 -10.84 72.12 -15.78
N THR A 298 -10.09 71.19 -15.24
CA THR A 298 -10.31 70.62 -13.91
C THR A 298 -9.03 70.71 -13.06
N VAL A 299 -9.21 71.16 -11.83
CA VAL A 299 -8.11 71.25 -10.86
C VAL A 299 -8.50 70.43 -9.60
N VAL A 300 -7.65 69.56 -9.18
CA VAL A 300 -7.85 68.81 -7.95
C VAL A 300 -7.51 69.71 -6.76
N LYS A 301 -8.50 70.14 -5.99
CA LYS A 301 -8.33 70.97 -4.82
C LYS A 301 -7.87 70.15 -3.59
N GLU A 302 -8.42 68.93 -3.46
CA GLU A 302 -8.07 68.04 -2.36
C GLU A 302 -7.97 66.61 -2.91
N GLN A 303 -6.88 65.92 -2.61
CA GLN A 303 -6.66 64.54 -3.03
C GLN A 303 -7.47 63.60 -2.14
N GLY A 304 -8.37 62.84 -2.73
CA GLY A 304 -9.12 61.80 -2.02
C GLY A 304 -8.23 60.67 -1.50
N ARG A 305 -8.68 60.01 -0.45
CA ARG A 305 -8.05 58.80 0.11
C ARG A 305 -9.07 57.74 0.22
N ASP A 306 -8.69 56.51 -0.25
CA ASP A 306 -9.53 55.36 -0.09
C ASP A 306 -9.74 55.02 1.40
N GLY A 307 -10.95 54.69 1.74
CA GLY A 307 -11.33 54.16 3.04
C GLY A 307 -11.20 52.63 3.08
N THR A 308 -11.45 52.06 4.24
CA THR A 308 -11.53 50.61 4.43
C THR A 308 -12.84 50.26 5.09
N LYS A 309 -13.39 49.08 4.71
CA LYS A 309 -14.52 48.47 5.40
C LYS A 309 -14.20 47.00 5.73
N VAL A 310 -14.71 46.54 6.84
CA VAL A 310 -14.67 45.12 7.22
C VAL A 310 -16.00 44.51 6.81
N VAL A 311 -15.92 43.52 5.95
CA VAL A 311 -17.11 42.77 5.44
C VAL A 311 -17.04 41.35 5.92
N THR A 312 -18.14 40.89 6.51
CA THR A 312 -18.32 39.51 6.95
C THR A 312 -19.27 38.81 5.98
N TYR A 313 -18.81 37.70 5.45
CA TYR A 313 -19.52 36.87 4.48
C TYR A 313 -19.91 35.54 5.09
N SER A 314 -21.13 35.05 4.84
CA SER A 314 -21.40 33.61 4.86
C SER A 314 -21.09 33.02 3.51
N TYR A 315 -20.49 31.82 3.50
CA TYR A 315 -20.17 31.14 2.26
C TYR A 315 -20.59 29.68 2.27
N LEU A 316 -20.86 29.16 1.07
CA LEU A 316 -20.96 27.74 0.74
C LEU A 316 -19.95 27.46 -0.37
N GLN A 317 -19.04 26.51 -0.11
CA GLN A 317 -17.99 26.13 -1.06
C GLN A 317 -18.12 24.66 -1.45
N LYS A 318 -17.73 24.38 -2.72
CA LYS A 318 -17.53 23.05 -3.27
C LYS A 318 -16.06 22.92 -3.65
N ASN A 319 -15.32 21.98 -3.02
CA ASN A 319 -13.89 21.80 -3.24
C ASN A 319 -13.11 23.13 -3.17
N GLY A 320 -13.41 23.94 -2.14
CA GLY A 320 -12.78 25.23 -1.92
C GLY A 320 -13.17 26.37 -2.88
N GLN A 321 -14.11 26.14 -3.79
CA GLN A 321 -14.64 27.15 -4.70
C GLN A 321 -16.00 27.65 -4.22
N ASP A 322 -16.21 28.98 -4.20
CA ASP A 322 -17.46 29.56 -3.76
C ASP A 322 -18.60 29.20 -4.72
N ILE A 323 -19.63 28.53 -4.19
CA ILE A 323 -20.91 28.31 -4.86
C ILE A 323 -21.85 29.48 -4.54
N SER A 324 -21.84 29.90 -3.28
CA SER A 324 -22.64 31.01 -2.78
C SER A 324 -21.83 31.79 -1.74
N LYS A 325 -21.92 33.11 -1.83
CA LYS A 325 -21.30 34.02 -0.90
C LYS A 325 -22.22 35.19 -0.65
N GLN A 326 -22.59 35.45 0.59
CA GLN A 326 -23.54 36.49 0.97
C GLN A 326 -22.95 37.36 2.07
N VAL A 327 -23.12 38.66 1.95
CA VAL A 327 -22.75 39.62 2.99
C VAL A 327 -23.74 39.50 4.14
N ILE A 328 -23.25 39.30 5.36
CA ILE A 328 -24.03 39.25 6.59
C ILE A 328 -23.80 40.46 7.49
N GLU A 329 -22.64 41.10 7.38
CA GLU A 329 -22.30 42.30 8.12
C GLU A 329 -21.28 43.15 7.38
N GLU A 330 -21.45 44.50 7.41
CA GLU A 330 -20.46 45.44 6.94
C GLU A 330 -20.22 46.51 8.02
N LYS A 331 -18.92 46.86 8.25
CA LYS A 331 -18.52 47.92 9.15
C LYS A 331 -17.45 48.77 8.46
N ILE A 332 -17.67 50.05 8.39
CA ILE A 332 -16.65 51.02 7.93
C ILE A 332 -15.59 51.11 9.04
N ALA A 333 -14.33 50.95 8.68
CA ALA A 333 -13.19 50.96 9.62
C ALA A 333 -12.59 52.37 9.73
#